data_1f3114503057606cbb5ee671b73a37fa
#
_entry.id   1f3114503057606cbb5ee671b73a37fa
#
_cell.length_a   1.000
_cell.length_b   1.000
_cell.length_c   1.000
_cell.angle_alpha   90.00
_cell.angle_beta   90.00
_cell.angle_gamma   90.00
#
_symmetry.space_group_name_H-M   'P 1'
#
loop_
_entity.id
_entity.type
_entity.pdbx_description
1 polymer ?
#
loop_
_entity_poly.entity_id
_entity_poly.type
_entity_poly.pdbx_seq_one_letter_code
_entity_poly.pdbx_strand_id
1 'polypeptide(L)'
;MDLLITGTGSIGIAMAAMLRSTGANVSLLARGSTRDAILADGVHKTGLFGDLDFAADDFTVSDDYGAFPAASFDYILICAKTMANAAIAEGLAQHRDILKPTGKLVIIQNGWGNDREYRKYFDKEQVCSARIITGFQRLNPNTSKVTVYTDPMLLGNLYGLDTAPLQPLAEAITRGGLPCECTDDVGKALWAKMIYNCTLNPLGAIVGVHYGALSENEHSLAIMNDTMDELFAVMHAAGYSTYWPDADSYRKDFYAKLLPDTYNHNSSTLQDIRAKRPTEIETLTGTILHLAKEHGVPVPVNTMLYRLIKTLEANY
;
A
#
# COMPACT_ATOMS: atom_id res chain seq x y z
N MET A 1 -1.60 -16.21 17.38
CA MET A 1 -1.20 -15.82 16.01
C MET A 1 0.08 -15.03 16.11
N ASP A 2 1.07 -15.44 15.36
CA ASP A 2 2.42 -14.88 15.40
C ASP A 2 2.68 -14.12 14.09
N LEU A 3 3.06 -12.85 14.21
CA LEU A 3 3.18 -11.93 13.08
C LEU A 3 4.53 -11.25 13.06
N LEU A 4 5.11 -11.10 11.87
CA LEU A 4 6.23 -10.20 11.64
C LEU A 4 5.77 -9.04 10.77
N ILE A 5 6.06 -7.81 11.19
CA ILE A 5 5.86 -6.62 10.37
C ILE A 5 7.21 -6.14 9.85
N THR A 6 7.35 -6.20 8.53
CA THR A 6 8.52 -5.67 7.82
C THR A 6 8.18 -4.31 7.22
N GLY A 7 8.91 -3.28 7.66
CA GLY A 7 8.63 -1.90 7.28
C GLY A 7 7.79 -1.16 8.34
N THR A 8 8.45 -0.64 9.34
CA THR A 8 7.87 0.13 10.46
C THR A 8 7.68 1.62 10.11
N GLY A 9 7.04 1.87 8.95
CA GLY A 9 6.52 3.17 8.55
C GLY A 9 5.16 3.47 9.20
N SER A 10 4.41 4.46 8.67
CA SER A 10 3.09 4.83 9.23
C SER A 10 2.11 3.65 9.25
N ILE A 11 2.03 2.87 8.17
CA ILE A 11 1.16 1.67 8.10
C ILE A 11 1.64 0.61 9.08
N GLY A 12 2.95 0.27 9.06
CA GLY A 12 3.48 -0.81 9.89
C GLY A 12 3.35 -0.54 11.38
N ILE A 13 3.59 0.68 11.85
CA ILE A 13 3.40 1.10 13.25
C ILE A 13 1.92 0.99 13.65
N ALA A 14 0.98 1.49 12.83
CA ALA A 14 -0.44 1.39 13.13
C ALA A 14 -0.90 -0.08 13.17
N MET A 15 -0.51 -0.90 12.19
CA MET A 15 -0.83 -2.33 12.15
C MET A 15 -0.25 -3.09 13.35
N ALA A 16 0.97 -2.72 13.80
CA ALA A 16 1.60 -3.30 14.97
C ALA A 16 0.74 -3.09 16.22
N ALA A 17 0.34 -1.85 16.50
CA ALA A 17 -0.50 -1.53 17.65
C ALA A 17 -1.88 -2.20 17.56
N MET A 18 -2.53 -2.12 16.39
CA MET A 18 -3.85 -2.71 16.16
C MET A 18 -3.83 -4.24 16.36
N LEU A 19 -2.85 -4.95 15.81
CA LEU A 19 -2.75 -6.40 15.95
C LEU A 19 -2.35 -6.80 17.37
N ARG A 20 -1.42 -6.06 18.01
CA ARG A 20 -1.04 -6.31 19.40
C ARG A 20 -2.23 -6.17 20.35
N SER A 21 -3.14 -5.21 20.12
CA SER A 21 -4.34 -5.02 20.93
C SER A 21 -5.30 -6.22 20.93
N THR A 22 -5.18 -7.11 19.94
CA THR A 22 -5.99 -8.34 19.85
C THR A 22 -5.40 -9.54 20.60
N GLY A 23 -4.26 -9.36 21.23
CA GLY A 23 -3.50 -10.43 21.88
C GLY A 23 -2.59 -11.24 20.92
N ALA A 24 -2.40 -10.77 19.69
CA ALA A 24 -1.43 -11.38 18.79
C ALA A 24 0.00 -11.10 19.25
N ASN A 25 0.91 -12.06 18.99
CA ASN A 25 2.34 -11.87 19.17
C ASN A 25 2.89 -11.13 17.94
N VAL A 26 3.34 -9.89 18.13
CA VAL A 26 3.80 -9.05 17.03
C VAL A 26 5.30 -8.81 17.16
N SER A 27 6.05 -9.20 16.13
CA SER A 27 7.46 -8.91 15.97
C SER A 27 7.64 -7.81 14.92
N LEU A 28 8.66 -6.97 15.08
CA LEU A 28 8.93 -5.84 14.21
C LEU A 28 10.35 -5.94 13.63
N LEU A 29 10.45 -5.89 12.31
CA LEU A 29 11.72 -5.62 11.66
C LEU A 29 11.86 -4.09 11.50
N ALA A 30 12.62 -3.47 12.39
CA ALA A 30 12.82 -2.02 12.46
C ALA A 30 14.31 -1.69 12.40
N ARG A 31 14.66 -0.54 11.83
CA ARG A 31 16.06 -0.08 11.66
C ARG A 31 16.22 1.38 12.07
N GLY A 32 17.46 1.75 12.42
CA GLY A 32 17.86 3.13 12.74
C GLY A 32 16.96 3.78 13.79
N SER A 33 16.66 5.05 13.59
CA SER A 33 15.89 5.84 14.56
C SER A 33 14.50 5.28 14.89
N THR A 34 13.90 4.49 14.00
CA THR A 34 12.62 3.83 14.28
C THR A 34 12.80 2.71 15.30
N ARG A 35 13.82 1.86 15.13
CA ARG A 35 14.15 0.81 16.09
C ARG A 35 14.47 1.40 17.47
N ASP A 36 15.31 2.43 17.48
CA ASP A 36 15.73 3.07 18.73
C ASP A 36 14.53 3.68 19.48
N ALA A 37 13.62 4.37 18.76
CA ALA A 37 12.43 4.94 19.36
C ALA A 37 11.46 3.88 19.90
N ILE A 38 11.25 2.76 19.15
CA ILE A 38 10.41 1.65 19.63
C ILE A 38 11.00 1.02 20.89
N LEU A 39 12.31 0.78 20.93
CA LEU A 39 12.98 0.20 22.09
C LEU A 39 12.97 1.13 23.33
N ALA A 40 12.94 2.44 23.10
CA ALA A 40 12.92 3.44 24.19
C ALA A 40 11.52 3.70 24.75
N ASP A 41 10.49 3.71 23.91
CA ASP A 41 9.16 4.25 24.25
C ASP A 41 7.98 3.43 23.69
N GLY A 42 8.25 2.28 23.07
CA GLY A 42 7.21 1.40 22.54
C GLY A 42 6.59 1.87 21.22
N VAL A 43 5.32 1.51 21.01
CA VAL A 43 4.57 1.75 19.76
C VAL A 43 3.26 2.47 20.09
N HIS A 44 2.99 3.58 19.39
CA HIS A 44 1.82 4.42 19.59
C HIS A 44 1.00 4.56 18.32
N LYS A 45 -0.31 4.43 18.45
CA LYS A 45 -1.27 4.67 17.37
C LYS A 45 -2.37 5.59 17.86
N THR A 46 -2.68 6.66 17.10
CA THR A 46 -3.70 7.64 17.44
C THR A 46 -4.70 7.86 16.30
N GLY A 47 -5.71 8.68 16.54
CA GLY A 47 -6.72 9.07 15.54
C GLY A 47 -7.88 8.10 15.43
N LEU A 48 -8.34 7.85 14.21
CA LEU A 48 -9.49 6.95 13.99
C LEU A 48 -9.24 5.58 14.60
N PHE A 49 -10.31 4.93 15.08
CA PHE A 49 -10.31 3.62 15.76
C PHE A 49 -9.66 3.62 17.15
N GLY A 50 -9.61 4.80 17.82
CA GLY A 50 -9.09 4.94 19.18
C GLY A 50 -7.58 5.05 19.26
N ASP A 51 -7.08 5.42 20.42
CA ASP A 51 -5.67 5.50 20.70
C ASP A 51 -5.18 4.20 21.36
N LEU A 52 -4.00 3.75 20.95
CA LEU A 52 -3.37 2.51 21.44
C LEU A 52 -1.91 2.83 21.77
N ASP A 53 -1.51 2.44 22.99
CA ASP A 53 -0.17 2.63 23.51
C ASP A 53 0.35 1.30 24.06
N PHE A 54 1.51 0.88 23.59
CA PHE A 54 2.17 -0.36 23.99
C PHE A 54 3.62 -0.10 24.36
N ALA A 55 4.08 -0.72 25.43
CA ALA A 55 5.48 -0.65 25.85
C ALA A 55 6.42 -1.40 24.87
N ALA A 56 7.71 -1.11 24.96
CA ALA A 56 8.71 -1.79 24.12
C ALA A 56 8.67 -3.32 24.28
N ASP A 57 8.49 -3.80 25.51
CA ASP A 57 8.48 -5.23 25.86
C ASP A 57 7.24 -5.98 25.32
N ASP A 58 6.26 -5.25 24.79
CA ASP A 58 5.11 -5.85 24.11
C ASP A 58 5.46 -6.40 22.72
N PHE A 59 6.65 -6.09 22.19
CA PHE A 59 7.11 -6.46 20.86
C PHE A 59 8.49 -7.11 20.89
N THR A 60 8.71 -8.08 20.02
CA THR A 60 10.06 -8.53 19.68
C THR A 60 10.58 -7.67 18.53
N VAL A 61 11.66 -6.90 18.75
CA VAL A 61 12.18 -5.94 17.77
C VAL A 61 13.59 -6.34 17.34
N SER A 62 13.80 -6.48 16.03
CA SER A 62 15.12 -6.74 15.43
C SER A 62 15.32 -5.95 14.15
N ASP A 63 16.55 -5.76 13.71
CA ASP A 63 16.95 -5.26 12.39
C ASP A 63 17.46 -6.36 11.45
N ASP A 64 17.49 -7.60 11.95
CA ASP A 64 17.94 -8.80 11.23
C ASP A 64 16.86 -9.90 11.27
N TYR A 65 16.57 -10.50 10.12
CA TYR A 65 15.67 -11.66 10.01
C TYR A 65 16.24 -12.90 10.72
N GLY A 66 17.56 -13.07 10.75
CA GLY A 66 18.23 -14.18 11.41
C GLY A 66 18.09 -14.21 12.93
N ALA A 67 17.59 -13.13 13.54
CA ALA A 67 17.27 -13.10 14.98
C ALA A 67 15.98 -13.85 15.34
N PHE A 68 15.14 -14.18 14.35
CA PHE A 68 13.88 -14.86 14.60
C PHE A 68 14.04 -16.39 14.42
N PRO A 69 13.46 -17.22 15.33
CA PRO A 69 13.53 -18.67 15.21
C PRO A 69 12.81 -19.20 13.96
N ALA A 70 13.17 -20.40 13.53
CA ALA A 70 12.46 -21.10 12.46
C ALA A 70 10.98 -21.35 12.83
N ALA A 71 10.11 -21.38 11.82
CA ALA A 71 8.66 -21.59 11.92
C ALA A 71 7.97 -20.68 12.96
N SER A 72 8.44 -19.42 13.08
CA SER A 72 7.91 -18.45 14.05
C SER A 72 6.61 -17.81 13.59
N PHE A 73 6.46 -17.50 12.29
CA PHE A 73 5.39 -16.59 11.86
C PHE A 73 4.31 -17.29 11.05
N ASP A 74 3.05 -17.02 11.41
CA ASP A 74 1.86 -17.34 10.61
C ASP A 74 1.75 -16.38 9.43
N TYR A 75 2.07 -15.07 9.66
CA TYR A 75 2.03 -14.04 8.63
C TYR A 75 3.23 -13.10 8.75
N ILE A 76 3.76 -12.71 7.59
CA ILE A 76 4.73 -11.62 7.47
C ILE A 76 4.07 -10.49 6.66
N LEU A 77 3.83 -9.35 7.31
CA LEU A 77 3.20 -8.18 6.69
C LEU A 77 4.26 -7.27 6.10
N ILE A 78 4.17 -7.00 4.81
CA ILE A 78 5.10 -6.13 4.09
C ILE A 78 4.50 -4.73 4.01
N CYS A 79 4.96 -3.83 4.89
CA CYS A 79 4.49 -2.45 5.04
C CYS A 79 5.53 -1.40 4.63
N ALA A 80 6.69 -1.82 4.14
CA ALA A 80 7.73 -0.91 3.67
C ALA A 80 7.35 -0.23 2.36
N LYS A 81 7.99 0.88 2.01
CA LYS A 81 7.85 1.46 0.67
C LYS A 81 8.39 0.50 -0.40
N THR A 82 7.78 0.52 -1.56
CA THR A 82 8.01 -0.44 -2.66
C THR A 82 9.43 -0.49 -3.20
N MET A 83 10.18 0.61 -3.08
CA MET A 83 11.60 0.68 -3.42
C MET A 83 12.48 -0.33 -2.65
N ALA A 84 12.00 -0.83 -1.51
CA ALA A 84 12.70 -1.82 -0.70
C ALA A 84 12.35 -3.28 -1.06
N ASN A 85 11.41 -3.52 -1.99
CA ASN A 85 10.87 -4.86 -2.24
C ASN A 85 11.94 -5.89 -2.61
N ALA A 86 12.88 -5.54 -3.49
CA ALA A 86 13.94 -6.47 -3.89
C ALA A 86 14.80 -6.89 -2.69
N ALA A 87 15.25 -5.92 -1.87
CA ALA A 87 16.08 -6.20 -0.69
C ALA A 87 15.31 -6.95 0.40
N ILE A 88 14.01 -6.66 0.57
CA ILE A 88 13.14 -7.38 1.53
C ILE A 88 12.92 -8.81 1.07
N ALA A 89 12.60 -9.03 -0.21
CA ALA A 89 12.35 -10.36 -0.77
C ALA A 89 13.60 -11.23 -0.69
N GLU A 90 14.78 -10.68 -1.00
CA GLU A 90 16.06 -11.37 -0.87
C GLU A 90 16.39 -11.70 0.60
N GLY A 91 16.24 -10.74 1.51
CA GLY A 91 16.47 -10.97 2.94
C GLY A 91 15.54 -12.03 3.53
N LEU A 92 14.25 -12.01 3.16
CA LEU A 92 13.31 -13.06 3.55
C LEU A 92 13.64 -14.42 2.92
N ALA A 93 14.16 -14.44 1.70
CA ALA A 93 14.56 -15.68 1.03
C ALA A 93 15.73 -16.37 1.74
N GLN A 94 16.69 -15.60 2.26
CA GLN A 94 17.84 -16.10 3.04
C GLN A 94 17.41 -16.69 4.40
N HIS A 95 16.25 -16.28 4.91
CA HIS A 95 15.67 -16.69 6.20
C HIS A 95 14.23 -17.21 6.04
N ARG A 96 13.93 -17.88 4.90
CA ARG A 96 12.55 -18.31 4.61
C ARG A 96 11.98 -19.30 5.63
N ASP A 97 12.83 -19.94 6.39
CA ASP A 97 12.46 -20.86 7.47
C ASP A 97 11.77 -20.20 8.64
N ILE A 98 11.89 -18.86 8.84
CA ILE A 98 11.12 -18.13 9.86
C ILE A 98 9.61 -18.14 9.59
N LEU A 99 9.20 -18.24 8.32
CA LEU A 99 7.80 -18.40 7.94
C LEU A 99 7.38 -19.85 8.15
N LYS A 100 6.25 -20.07 8.82
CA LYS A 100 5.66 -21.42 8.96
C LYS A 100 5.35 -22.02 7.58
N PRO A 101 5.31 -23.34 7.43
CA PRO A 101 5.00 -23.99 6.13
C PRO A 101 3.68 -23.51 5.51
N THR A 102 2.67 -23.23 6.32
CA THR A 102 1.36 -22.70 5.90
C THR A 102 1.29 -21.16 5.94
N GLY A 103 2.37 -20.51 6.39
CA GLY A 103 2.44 -19.07 6.58
C GLY A 103 2.33 -18.27 5.29
N LYS A 104 1.94 -17.02 5.40
CA LYS A 104 1.71 -16.11 4.25
C LYS A 104 2.52 -14.83 4.37
N LEU A 105 3.05 -14.39 3.24
CA LEU A 105 3.52 -13.02 3.03
C LEU A 105 2.33 -12.18 2.57
N VAL A 106 2.02 -11.08 3.26
CA VAL A 106 0.91 -10.19 2.91
C VAL A 106 1.45 -8.82 2.57
N ILE A 107 1.37 -8.45 1.31
CA ILE A 107 1.90 -7.21 0.76
C ILE A 107 0.86 -6.11 0.96
N ILE A 108 1.16 -5.16 1.87
CA ILE A 108 0.29 -4.01 2.20
C ILE A 108 0.88 -2.73 1.60
N GLN A 109 1.11 -2.73 0.32
CA GLN A 109 1.75 -1.63 -0.40
C GLN A 109 0.84 -1.08 -1.49
N ASN A 110 1.00 0.21 -1.81
CA ASN A 110 0.36 0.80 -2.98
C ASN A 110 1.00 0.27 -4.27
N GLY A 111 0.22 0.35 -5.35
CA GLY A 111 0.72 0.01 -6.68
C GLY A 111 0.36 -1.42 -7.11
N TRP A 112 0.88 -1.80 -8.28
CA TRP A 112 0.66 -3.10 -8.92
C TRP A 112 1.98 -3.80 -9.20
N GLY A 113 1.99 -5.14 -9.14
CA GLY A 113 3.16 -5.95 -9.43
C GLY A 113 4.18 -6.03 -8.29
N ASN A 114 3.83 -5.58 -7.08
CA ASN A 114 4.70 -5.68 -5.89
C ASN A 114 4.99 -7.13 -5.50
N ASP A 115 4.13 -8.06 -5.87
CA ASP A 115 4.28 -9.50 -5.66
C ASP A 115 5.43 -10.12 -6.45
N ARG A 116 5.81 -9.52 -7.60
CA ARG A 116 6.81 -10.06 -8.54
C ARG A 116 8.17 -10.34 -7.88
N GLU A 117 8.63 -9.45 -6.99
CA GLU A 117 9.90 -9.63 -6.29
C GLU A 117 9.85 -10.82 -5.33
N TYR A 118 8.76 -10.97 -4.59
CA TYR A 118 8.57 -12.08 -3.64
C TYR A 118 8.36 -13.42 -4.35
N ARG A 119 7.69 -13.41 -5.51
CA ARG A 119 7.45 -14.59 -6.34
C ARG A 119 8.72 -15.20 -6.94
N LYS A 120 9.83 -14.49 -6.90
CA LYS A 120 11.14 -15.07 -7.27
C LYS A 120 11.60 -16.15 -6.26
N TYR A 121 11.10 -16.08 -5.03
CA TYR A 121 11.59 -16.89 -3.91
C TYR A 121 10.51 -17.69 -3.18
N PHE A 122 9.26 -17.24 -3.23
CA PHE A 122 8.13 -17.82 -2.51
C PHE A 122 7.05 -18.32 -3.48
N ASP A 123 6.34 -19.38 -3.10
CA ASP A 123 5.28 -19.95 -3.90
C ASP A 123 4.04 -19.05 -3.95
N LYS A 124 3.24 -19.16 -5.04
CA LYS A 124 2.03 -18.33 -5.22
C LYS A 124 1.01 -18.50 -4.08
N GLU A 125 1.02 -19.65 -3.42
CA GLU A 125 0.22 -19.96 -2.24
C GLU A 125 0.64 -19.17 -1.01
N GLN A 126 1.89 -18.72 -0.96
CA GLN A 126 2.46 -17.97 0.17
C GLN A 126 2.35 -16.45 -0.03
N VAL A 127 2.24 -15.97 -1.28
CA VAL A 127 2.25 -14.53 -1.57
C VAL A 127 0.83 -14.01 -1.75
N CYS A 128 0.40 -13.15 -0.84
CA CYS A 128 -0.90 -12.53 -0.81
C CYS A 128 -0.77 -10.99 -0.88
N SER A 129 -1.83 -10.33 -1.28
CA SER A 129 -1.88 -8.88 -1.43
C SER A 129 -3.02 -8.29 -0.63
N ALA A 130 -2.85 -7.03 -0.25
CA ALA A 130 -3.88 -6.26 0.43
C ALA A 130 -4.15 -4.95 -0.32
N ARG A 131 -5.43 -4.56 -0.40
CA ARG A 131 -5.84 -3.22 -0.80
C ARG A 131 -6.29 -2.46 0.45
N ILE A 132 -5.62 -1.37 0.76
CA ILE A 132 -5.95 -0.49 1.88
C ILE A 132 -6.27 0.92 1.38
N ILE A 133 -7.43 1.47 1.78
CA ILE A 133 -7.85 2.85 1.49
C ILE A 133 -8.06 3.58 2.83
N THR A 134 -7.03 3.57 3.63
CA THR A 134 -6.97 4.23 4.93
C THR A 134 -5.77 5.16 4.92
N GLY A 135 -5.96 6.37 5.40
CA GLY A 135 -4.88 7.36 5.52
C GLY A 135 -4.10 7.14 6.81
N PHE A 136 -2.79 7.08 6.69
CA PHE A 136 -1.86 6.95 7.81
C PHE A 136 -0.82 8.05 7.74
N GLN A 137 -0.65 8.78 8.82
CA GLN A 137 0.36 9.81 8.97
C GLN A 137 1.37 9.41 10.03
N ARG A 138 2.65 9.44 9.69
CA ARG A 138 3.72 9.26 10.68
C ARG A 138 3.93 10.57 11.44
N LEU A 139 3.71 10.55 12.75
CA LEU A 139 3.94 11.70 13.62
C LEU A 139 5.37 11.70 14.17
N ASN A 140 5.82 10.53 14.65
CA ASN A 140 7.16 10.28 15.20
C ASN A 140 7.68 8.93 14.69
N PRO A 141 8.95 8.57 14.91
CA PRO A 141 9.50 7.29 14.48
C PRO A 141 8.73 6.05 14.96
N ASN A 142 8.07 6.11 16.12
CA ASN A 142 7.29 5.05 16.73
C ASN A 142 5.78 5.37 16.83
N THR A 143 5.31 6.48 16.25
CA THR A 143 3.92 6.95 16.37
C THR A 143 3.25 7.12 15.01
N SER A 144 2.09 6.50 14.84
CA SER A 144 1.26 6.63 13.65
C SER A 144 -0.14 7.14 13.99
N LYS A 145 -0.67 8.06 13.16
CA LYS A 145 -2.05 8.55 13.24
C LYS A 145 -2.86 8.02 12.07
N VAL A 146 -4.01 7.40 12.35
CA VAL A 146 -5.01 7.08 11.33
C VAL A 146 -5.87 8.31 11.08
N THR A 147 -5.85 8.83 9.85
CA THR A 147 -6.43 10.14 9.51
C THR A 147 -7.69 10.04 8.69
N VAL A 148 -7.79 9.02 7.83
CA VAL A 148 -8.92 8.82 6.90
C VAL A 148 -9.24 7.33 6.85
N TYR A 149 -10.52 7.01 6.82
CA TYR A 149 -11.06 5.69 6.52
C TYR A 149 -12.19 5.83 5.52
N THR A 150 -12.14 5.07 4.44
CA THR A 150 -13.14 5.16 3.37
C THR A 150 -13.84 3.81 3.17
N ASP A 151 -13.09 2.70 3.29
CA ASP A 151 -13.59 1.39 2.91
C ASP A 151 -12.77 0.28 3.61
N PRO A 152 -13.34 -0.90 3.90
CA PRO A 152 -12.61 -2.00 4.51
C PRO A 152 -11.30 -2.34 3.77
N MET A 153 -10.28 -2.73 4.53
CA MET A 153 -9.09 -3.34 3.96
C MET A 153 -9.47 -4.68 3.34
N LEU A 154 -9.01 -4.96 2.13
CA LEU A 154 -9.26 -6.22 1.43
C LEU A 154 -7.98 -7.05 1.37
N LEU A 155 -8.07 -8.31 1.78
CA LEU A 155 -7.01 -9.31 1.67
C LEU A 155 -7.37 -10.34 0.60
N GLY A 156 -6.40 -10.74 -0.20
CA GLY A 156 -6.64 -11.77 -1.21
C GLY A 156 -5.37 -12.30 -1.86
N ASN A 157 -5.55 -13.20 -2.80
CA ASN A 157 -4.48 -13.77 -3.60
C ASN A 157 -4.66 -13.40 -5.08
N LEU A 158 -3.60 -12.90 -5.72
CA LEU A 158 -3.64 -12.47 -7.13
C LEU A 158 -3.69 -13.64 -8.13
N TYR A 159 -3.56 -14.87 -7.66
CA TYR A 159 -3.45 -16.09 -8.48
C TYR A 159 -4.72 -16.95 -8.46
N GLY A 160 -5.84 -16.42 -7.95
CA GLY A 160 -7.13 -17.12 -7.88
C GLY A 160 -7.14 -18.31 -6.89
N LEU A 161 -6.32 -18.23 -5.84
CA LEU A 161 -6.25 -19.26 -4.81
C LEU A 161 -7.18 -18.93 -3.65
N ASP A 162 -7.54 -19.98 -2.90
CA ASP A 162 -8.40 -19.89 -1.73
C ASP A 162 -7.90 -18.83 -0.72
N THR A 163 -8.80 -17.97 -0.29
CA THR A 163 -8.55 -16.89 0.67
C THR A 163 -8.84 -17.30 2.13
N ALA A 164 -9.39 -18.48 2.38
CA ALA A 164 -9.67 -18.99 3.73
C ALA A 164 -8.45 -18.91 4.68
N PRO A 165 -7.20 -19.16 4.24
CA PRO A 165 -6.02 -19.00 5.09
C PRO A 165 -5.74 -17.57 5.55
N LEU A 166 -6.38 -16.56 4.94
CA LEU A 166 -6.26 -15.15 5.34
C LEU A 166 -7.34 -14.71 6.35
N GLN A 167 -8.39 -15.51 6.51
CA GLN A 167 -9.52 -15.16 7.37
C GLN A 167 -9.12 -14.86 8.83
N PRO A 168 -8.23 -15.65 9.49
CA PRO A 168 -7.79 -15.33 10.85
C PRO A 168 -7.08 -13.97 10.95
N LEU A 169 -6.33 -13.57 9.92
CA LEU A 169 -5.68 -12.26 9.86
C LEU A 169 -6.71 -11.14 9.67
N ALA A 170 -7.67 -11.29 8.75
CA ALA A 170 -8.72 -10.32 8.51
C ALA A 170 -9.55 -10.05 9.78
N GLU A 171 -9.92 -11.10 10.50
CA GLU A 171 -10.63 -11.02 11.77
C GLU A 171 -9.79 -10.31 12.85
N ALA A 172 -8.49 -10.59 12.92
CA ALA A 172 -7.61 -9.93 13.86
C ALA A 172 -7.47 -8.43 13.55
N ILE A 173 -7.27 -8.06 12.28
CA ILE A 173 -7.21 -6.65 11.86
C ILE A 173 -8.53 -5.94 12.21
N THR A 174 -9.68 -6.58 11.95
CA THR A 174 -11.00 -6.03 12.29
C THR A 174 -11.17 -5.84 13.80
N ARG A 175 -10.80 -6.83 14.62
CA ARG A 175 -10.82 -6.67 16.09
C ARG A 175 -9.87 -5.59 16.58
N GLY A 176 -8.77 -5.36 15.89
CA GLY A 176 -7.82 -4.27 16.15
C GLY A 176 -8.34 -2.88 15.76
N GLY A 177 -9.56 -2.80 15.19
CA GLY A 177 -10.27 -1.56 14.90
C GLY A 177 -10.39 -1.22 13.41
N LEU A 178 -9.55 -1.75 12.53
CA LEU A 178 -9.64 -1.48 11.09
C LEU A 178 -10.49 -2.57 10.40
N PRO A 179 -11.69 -2.26 9.89
CA PRO A 179 -12.48 -3.23 9.14
C PRO A 179 -11.67 -3.88 8.02
N CYS A 180 -11.68 -5.21 7.97
CA CYS A 180 -10.90 -6.00 7.03
C CYS A 180 -11.66 -7.24 6.59
N GLU A 181 -11.62 -7.54 5.29
CA GLU A 181 -12.35 -8.65 4.67
C GLU A 181 -11.44 -9.42 3.71
N CYS A 182 -11.73 -10.69 3.51
CA CYS A 182 -11.10 -11.49 2.45
C CYS A 182 -11.92 -11.37 1.16
N THR A 183 -11.22 -11.38 0.02
CA THR A 183 -11.86 -11.29 -1.31
C THR A 183 -11.08 -12.06 -2.36
N ASP A 184 -11.79 -12.69 -3.28
CA ASP A 184 -11.21 -13.31 -4.47
C ASP A 184 -10.88 -12.27 -5.56
N ASP A 185 -11.40 -11.04 -5.41
CA ASP A 185 -11.26 -9.94 -6.36
C ASP A 185 -10.21 -8.87 -5.94
N VAL A 186 -9.22 -9.25 -5.11
CA VAL A 186 -8.19 -8.29 -4.65
C VAL A 186 -7.47 -7.61 -5.82
N GLY A 187 -7.29 -8.31 -6.95
CA GLY A 187 -6.72 -7.75 -8.18
C GLY A 187 -7.57 -6.61 -8.74
N LYS A 188 -8.89 -6.78 -8.82
CA LYS A 188 -9.82 -5.70 -9.27
C LYS A 188 -9.78 -4.51 -8.32
N ALA A 189 -9.72 -4.76 -7.01
CA ALA A 189 -9.63 -3.73 -6.00
C ALA A 189 -8.33 -2.92 -6.08
N LEU A 190 -7.20 -3.59 -6.33
CA LEU A 190 -5.91 -2.94 -6.54
C LEU A 190 -5.91 -2.09 -7.81
N TRP A 191 -6.48 -2.58 -8.92
CA TRP A 191 -6.61 -1.80 -10.15
C TRP A 191 -7.53 -0.60 -9.98
N ALA A 192 -8.68 -0.74 -9.27
CA ALA A 192 -9.53 0.40 -8.91
C ALA A 192 -8.74 1.50 -8.19
N LYS A 193 -7.92 1.11 -7.21
CA LYS A 193 -7.06 2.04 -6.48
C LYS A 193 -5.93 2.61 -7.35
N MET A 194 -5.36 1.81 -8.26
CA MET A 194 -4.33 2.26 -9.22
C MET A 194 -4.87 3.37 -10.12
N ILE A 195 -6.05 3.15 -10.72
CA ILE A 195 -6.69 4.14 -11.58
C ILE A 195 -6.92 5.44 -10.80
N TYR A 196 -7.48 5.35 -9.59
CA TYR A 196 -7.71 6.49 -8.72
C TYR A 196 -6.42 7.27 -8.40
N ASN A 197 -5.38 6.55 -7.96
CA ASN A 197 -4.10 7.15 -7.57
C ASN A 197 -3.36 7.76 -8.78
N CYS A 198 -3.29 7.07 -9.90
CA CYS A 198 -2.59 7.56 -11.09
C CYS A 198 -3.29 8.78 -11.71
N THR A 199 -4.62 8.88 -11.58
CA THR A 199 -5.39 10.04 -12.04
C THR A 199 -5.14 11.28 -11.18
N LEU A 200 -5.12 11.12 -9.85
CA LEU A 200 -5.13 12.26 -8.92
C LEU A 200 -3.75 12.64 -8.36
N ASN A 201 -2.94 11.62 -8.01
CA ASN A 201 -1.72 11.87 -7.23
C ASN A 201 -0.68 12.69 -8.00
N PRO A 202 -0.29 12.33 -9.23
CA PRO A 202 0.71 13.09 -9.98
C PRO A 202 0.22 14.50 -10.28
N LEU A 203 -1.01 14.64 -10.79
CA LEU A 203 -1.56 15.93 -11.18
C LEU A 203 -1.69 16.85 -9.96
N GLY A 204 -2.28 16.36 -8.86
CA GLY A 204 -2.40 17.11 -7.61
C GLY A 204 -1.06 17.55 -7.03
N ALA A 205 -0.02 16.72 -7.15
CA ALA A 205 1.33 17.06 -6.70
C ALA A 205 2.00 18.12 -7.58
N ILE A 206 1.83 18.04 -8.91
CA ILE A 206 2.39 19.01 -9.88
C ILE A 206 1.74 20.38 -9.70
N VAL A 207 0.41 20.42 -9.57
CA VAL A 207 -0.34 21.66 -9.39
C VAL A 207 -0.26 22.19 -7.96
N GLY A 208 0.04 21.32 -6.97
CA GLY A 208 0.20 21.69 -5.56
C GLY A 208 -1.10 21.80 -4.77
N VAL A 209 -2.20 21.16 -5.23
CA VAL A 209 -3.56 21.31 -4.68
C VAL A 209 -4.14 19.97 -4.20
N HIS A 210 -5.23 20.06 -3.39
CA HIS A 210 -6.04 18.92 -3.00
C HIS A 210 -6.90 18.39 -4.17
N TYR A 211 -7.45 17.18 -4.03
CA TYR A 211 -8.15 16.49 -5.11
C TYR A 211 -9.35 17.29 -5.68
N GLY A 212 -10.18 17.87 -4.80
CA GLY A 212 -11.36 18.62 -5.23
C GLY A 212 -11.04 19.79 -6.14
N ALA A 213 -9.95 20.53 -5.86
CA ALA A 213 -9.54 21.66 -6.68
C ALA A 213 -9.21 21.27 -8.13
N LEU A 214 -8.80 20.02 -8.37
CA LEU A 214 -8.57 19.49 -9.73
C LEU A 214 -9.87 19.39 -10.53
N SER A 215 -11.01 19.15 -9.87
CA SER A 215 -12.31 19.05 -10.55
C SER A 215 -12.98 20.40 -10.84
N GLU A 216 -12.43 21.47 -10.34
CA GLU A 216 -12.97 22.84 -10.52
C GLU A 216 -12.44 23.54 -11.78
N ASN A 217 -11.48 22.93 -12.48
CA ASN A 217 -10.83 23.51 -13.65
C ASN A 217 -10.98 22.58 -14.86
N GLU A 218 -11.45 23.11 -16.00
CA GLU A 218 -11.70 22.35 -17.22
C GLU A 218 -10.45 21.68 -17.79
N HIS A 219 -9.27 22.29 -17.64
CA HIS A 219 -8.03 21.69 -18.16
C HIS A 219 -7.55 20.53 -17.29
N SER A 220 -7.66 20.61 -15.96
CA SER A 220 -7.35 19.47 -15.10
C SER A 220 -8.38 18.35 -15.24
N LEU A 221 -9.66 18.65 -15.48
CA LEU A 221 -10.68 17.66 -15.82
C LEU A 221 -10.31 16.92 -17.11
N ALA A 222 -9.89 17.63 -18.17
CA ALA A 222 -9.45 17.02 -19.42
C ALA A 222 -8.25 16.08 -19.19
N ILE A 223 -7.21 16.52 -18.45
CA ILE A 223 -6.04 15.70 -18.12
C ILE A 223 -6.45 14.46 -17.32
N MET A 224 -7.34 14.57 -16.33
CA MET A 224 -7.83 13.44 -15.55
C MET A 224 -8.58 12.42 -16.45
N ASN A 225 -9.44 12.90 -17.35
CA ASN A 225 -10.19 12.04 -18.26
C ASN A 225 -9.26 11.30 -19.23
N ASP A 226 -8.31 11.99 -19.86
CA ASP A 226 -7.32 11.38 -20.75
C ASP A 226 -6.45 10.36 -19.99
N THR A 227 -6.07 10.68 -18.75
CA THR A 227 -5.33 9.76 -17.87
C THR A 227 -6.12 8.47 -17.63
N MET A 228 -7.43 8.57 -17.32
CA MET A 228 -8.29 7.40 -17.10
C MET A 228 -8.42 6.54 -18.38
N ASP A 229 -8.58 7.17 -19.54
CA ASP A 229 -8.67 6.44 -20.83
C ASP A 229 -7.40 5.62 -21.10
N GLU A 230 -6.23 6.21 -20.90
CA GLU A 230 -4.95 5.52 -21.04
C GLU A 230 -4.83 4.35 -20.02
N LEU A 231 -5.24 4.57 -18.76
CA LEU A 231 -5.17 3.55 -17.70
C LEU A 231 -6.05 2.34 -18.02
N PHE A 232 -7.30 2.56 -18.48
CA PHE A 232 -8.20 1.49 -18.90
C PHE A 232 -7.67 0.75 -20.14
N ALA A 233 -7.13 1.47 -21.11
CA ALA A 233 -6.53 0.85 -22.29
C ALA A 233 -5.35 -0.07 -21.92
N VAL A 234 -4.46 0.38 -21.04
CA VAL A 234 -3.33 -0.45 -20.54
C VAL A 234 -3.81 -1.64 -19.74
N MET A 235 -4.75 -1.43 -18.82
CA MET A 235 -5.31 -2.49 -17.98
C MET A 235 -5.90 -3.62 -18.82
N HIS A 236 -6.74 -3.28 -19.82
CA HIS A 236 -7.36 -4.25 -20.71
C HIS A 236 -6.35 -4.96 -21.61
N ALA A 237 -5.40 -4.22 -22.19
CA ALA A 237 -4.36 -4.81 -23.03
C ALA A 237 -3.47 -5.79 -22.25
N ALA A 238 -3.25 -5.53 -20.97
CA ALA A 238 -2.52 -6.42 -20.07
C ALA A 238 -3.37 -7.59 -19.52
N GLY A 239 -4.63 -7.72 -19.91
CA GLY A 239 -5.53 -8.79 -19.47
C GLY A 239 -6.06 -8.63 -18.04
N TYR A 240 -5.96 -7.44 -17.46
CA TYR A 240 -6.47 -7.13 -16.13
C TYR A 240 -7.87 -6.51 -16.20
N SER A 241 -8.53 -6.42 -15.06
CA SER A 241 -9.86 -5.84 -14.92
C SER A 241 -10.05 -5.14 -13.59
N THR A 242 -11.07 -4.30 -13.50
CA THR A 242 -11.55 -3.67 -12.29
C THR A 242 -13.07 -3.82 -12.20
N TYR A 243 -13.73 -3.12 -11.28
CA TYR A 243 -15.18 -3.19 -11.07
C TYR A 243 -16.00 -2.50 -12.17
N TRP A 244 -15.38 -1.66 -12.99
CA TRP A 244 -15.99 -0.96 -14.10
C TRP A 244 -15.50 -1.56 -15.42
N PRO A 245 -16.41 -1.75 -16.39
CA PRO A 245 -16.04 -2.34 -17.68
C PRO A 245 -15.20 -1.41 -18.56
N ASP A 246 -15.33 -0.10 -18.36
CA ASP A 246 -14.69 0.93 -19.17
C ASP A 246 -14.47 2.24 -18.40
N ALA A 247 -13.70 3.15 -19.00
CA ALA A 247 -13.39 4.46 -18.43
C ALA A 247 -14.62 5.34 -18.26
N ASP A 248 -15.63 5.25 -19.15
CA ASP A 248 -16.86 6.05 -19.07
C ASP A 248 -17.69 5.68 -17.84
N SER A 249 -17.84 4.39 -17.59
CA SER A 249 -18.53 3.88 -16.40
C SER A 249 -17.80 4.29 -15.12
N TYR A 250 -16.47 4.21 -15.13
CA TYR A 250 -15.64 4.65 -14.01
C TYR A 250 -15.77 6.15 -13.75
N ARG A 251 -15.68 7.00 -14.79
CA ARG A 251 -15.83 8.47 -14.69
C ARG A 251 -17.13 8.88 -14.01
N LYS A 252 -18.24 8.21 -14.33
CA LYS A 252 -19.54 8.50 -13.67
C LYS A 252 -19.47 8.34 -12.16
N ASP A 253 -18.96 7.22 -11.69
CA ASP A 253 -18.82 6.96 -10.24
C ASP A 253 -17.70 7.81 -9.63
N PHE A 254 -16.60 8.03 -10.35
CA PHE A 254 -15.48 8.85 -9.90
C PHE A 254 -15.93 10.26 -9.54
N TYR A 255 -16.62 10.97 -10.45
CA TYR A 255 -17.07 12.33 -10.17
C TYR A 255 -18.29 12.41 -9.26
N ALA A 256 -19.16 11.39 -9.26
CA ALA A 256 -20.37 11.39 -8.44
C ALA A 256 -20.11 11.00 -6.97
N LYS A 257 -19.10 10.17 -6.70
CA LYS A 257 -18.89 9.55 -5.39
C LYS A 257 -17.44 9.63 -4.93
N LEU A 258 -16.49 9.02 -5.69
CA LEU A 258 -15.14 8.77 -5.21
C LEU A 258 -14.35 10.06 -4.93
N LEU A 259 -14.45 11.03 -5.82
CA LEU A 259 -13.77 12.32 -5.67
C LEU A 259 -14.41 13.20 -4.58
N PRO A 260 -15.76 13.35 -4.49
CA PRO A 260 -16.40 14.10 -3.41
C PRO A 260 -16.04 13.59 -2.01
N ASP A 261 -15.98 12.28 -1.80
CA ASP A 261 -15.65 11.67 -0.50
C ASP A 261 -14.22 12.02 -0.03
N THR A 262 -13.36 12.40 -0.96
CA THR A 262 -11.96 12.74 -0.71
C THR A 262 -11.60 14.16 -1.14
N TYR A 263 -12.59 15.02 -1.34
CA TYR A 263 -12.44 16.36 -1.89
C TYR A 263 -11.25 17.16 -1.30
N ASN A 264 -11.16 17.23 0.02
CA ASN A 264 -10.13 17.99 0.74
C ASN A 264 -8.81 17.21 0.93
N HIS A 265 -8.69 16.02 0.36
CA HIS A 265 -7.50 15.17 0.57
C HIS A 265 -6.31 15.67 -0.27
N ASN A 266 -5.14 15.79 0.38
CA ASN A 266 -3.85 15.98 -0.30
C ASN A 266 -3.21 14.62 -0.53
N SER A 267 -2.81 14.34 -1.78
CA SER A 267 -2.18 13.06 -2.12
C SER A 267 -0.90 12.78 -1.32
N SER A 268 -0.58 11.50 -1.13
CA SER A 268 0.71 11.08 -0.55
C SER A 268 1.88 11.60 -1.39
N THR A 269 1.74 11.64 -2.71
CA THR A 269 2.74 12.19 -3.64
C THR A 269 2.99 13.68 -3.36
N LEU A 270 1.94 14.49 -3.17
CA LEU A 270 2.09 15.89 -2.81
C LEU A 270 2.79 16.07 -1.46
N GLN A 271 2.43 15.22 -0.48
CA GLN A 271 3.05 15.24 0.84
C GLN A 271 4.54 14.87 0.77
N ASP A 272 4.91 13.87 -0.04
CA ASP A 272 6.31 13.47 -0.24
C ASP A 272 7.11 14.57 -0.96
N ILE A 273 6.56 15.20 -2.02
CA ILE A 273 7.19 16.33 -2.72
C ILE A 273 7.45 17.50 -1.75
N ARG A 274 6.43 17.92 -0.98
CA ARG A 274 6.57 19.00 0.03
C ARG A 274 7.62 18.68 1.09
N ALA A 275 7.76 17.41 1.45
CA ALA A 275 8.74 16.94 2.45
C ALA A 275 10.09 16.57 1.83
N LYS A 276 10.29 16.80 0.53
CA LYS A 276 11.52 16.43 -0.22
C LYS A 276 11.90 14.95 -0.05
N ARG A 277 10.90 14.07 -0.13
CA ARG A 277 11.07 12.61 -0.03
C ARG A 277 10.79 11.96 -1.38
N PRO A 278 11.45 10.84 -1.70
CA PRO A 278 11.10 10.04 -2.87
C PRO A 278 9.63 9.61 -2.82
N THR A 279 8.93 9.78 -3.95
CA THR A 279 7.53 9.37 -4.11
C THR A 279 7.42 7.90 -4.50
N GLU A 280 6.20 7.38 -4.58
CA GLU A 280 5.90 6.03 -5.12
C GLU A 280 5.53 6.07 -6.61
N ILE A 281 5.98 7.08 -7.36
CA ILE A 281 5.61 7.27 -8.78
C ILE A 281 6.01 6.06 -9.64
N GLU A 282 7.12 5.38 -9.32
CA GLU A 282 7.60 4.19 -10.06
C GLU A 282 6.61 3.02 -10.00
N THR A 283 6.04 2.76 -8.83
CA THR A 283 5.10 1.64 -8.62
C THR A 283 3.64 2.00 -8.91
N LEU A 284 3.38 3.26 -9.18
CA LEU A 284 2.10 3.78 -9.67
C LEU A 284 2.20 4.02 -11.17
N THR A 285 2.39 5.24 -11.59
CA THR A 285 2.43 5.62 -13.03
C THR A 285 3.57 4.91 -13.78
N GLY A 286 4.74 4.68 -13.14
CA GLY A 286 5.84 3.92 -13.73
C GLY A 286 5.46 2.50 -14.14
N THR A 287 4.68 1.80 -13.30
CA THR A 287 4.11 0.49 -13.65
C THR A 287 3.20 0.57 -14.87
N ILE A 288 2.37 1.62 -14.98
CA ILE A 288 1.52 1.83 -16.17
C ILE A 288 2.38 2.03 -17.42
N LEU A 289 3.44 2.82 -17.36
CA LEU A 289 4.35 3.03 -18.48
C LEU A 289 5.04 1.72 -18.91
N HIS A 290 5.41 0.88 -17.94
CA HIS A 290 6.01 -0.43 -18.21
C HIS A 290 5.04 -1.35 -18.96
N LEU A 291 3.82 -1.53 -18.42
CA LEU A 291 2.78 -2.33 -19.05
C LEU A 291 2.38 -1.78 -20.43
N ALA A 292 2.26 -0.45 -20.55
CA ALA A 292 1.95 0.21 -21.83
C ALA A 292 3.00 -0.11 -22.89
N LYS A 293 4.28 -0.07 -22.53
CA LYS A 293 5.39 -0.46 -23.43
C LYS A 293 5.34 -1.94 -23.79
N GLU A 294 5.07 -2.82 -22.84
CA GLU A 294 4.99 -4.27 -23.04
C GLU A 294 3.86 -4.65 -24.00
N HIS A 295 2.71 -3.95 -23.91
CA HIS A 295 1.52 -4.24 -24.69
C HIS A 295 1.31 -3.29 -25.89
N GLY A 296 2.24 -2.38 -26.17
CA GLY A 296 2.16 -1.47 -27.32
C GLY A 296 1.06 -0.42 -27.22
N VAL A 297 0.64 -0.03 -26.01
CA VAL A 297 -0.41 0.97 -25.78
C VAL A 297 0.22 2.37 -25.61
N PRO A 298 -0.21 3.38 -26.39
CA PRO A 298 0.27 4.75 -26.21
C PRO A 298 -0.31 5.37 -24.93
N VAL A 299 0.55 6.00 -24.10
CA VAL A 299 0.18 6.66 -22.85
C VAL A 299 0.90 8.02 -22.70
N PRO A 300 0.64 8.98 -23.61
CA PRO A 300 1.35 10.26 -23.61
C PRO A 300 1.08 11.08 -22.36
N VAL A 301 -0.14 11.11 -21.83
CA VAL A 301 -0.50 11.88 -20.64
C VAL A 301 0.15 11.30 -19.40
N ASN A 302 0.03 10.00 -19.14
CA ASN A 302 0.71 9.33 -18.04
C ASN A 302 2.24 9.49 -18.13
N THR A 303 2.81 9.44 -19.33
CA THR A 303 4.24 9.67 -19.55
C THR A 303 4.65 11.09 -19.15
N MET A 304 3.85 12.09 -19.52
CA MET A 304 4.13 13.48 -19.13
C MET A 304 4.04 13.67 -17.62
N LEU A 305 2.97 13.18 -16.99
CA LEU A 305 2.79 13.27 -15.53
C LEU A 305 3.94 12.60 -14.78
N TYR A 306 4.35 11.40 -15.20
CA TYR A 306 5.49 10.70 -14.64
C TYR A 306 6.78 11.53 -14.72
N ARG A 307 7.11 12.06 -15.92
CA ARG A 307 8.32 12.87 -16.14
C ARG A 307 8.33 14.15 -15.31
N LEU A 308 7.18 14.81 -15.15
CA LEU A 308 7.07 16.00 -14.31
C LEU A 308 7.33 15.69 -12.83
N ILE A 309 6.78 14.60 -12.29
CA ILE A 309 7.09 14.16 -10.93
C ILE A 309 8.58 13.83 -10.78
N LYS A 310 9.17 13.09 -11.72
CA LYS A 310 10.62 12.79 -11.71
C LYS A 310 11.47 14.06 -11.76
N THR A 311 11.01 15.08 -12.50
CA THR A 311 11.68 16.39 -12.55
C THR A 311 11.58 17.11 -11.19
N LEU A 312 10.43 17.06 -10.52
CA LEU A 312 10.26 17.61 -9.18
C LEU A 312 11.18 16.89 -8.17
N GLU A 313 11.24 15.55 -8.22
CA GLU A 313 12.14 14.77 -7.35
C GLU A 313 13.62 15.11 -7.57
N ALA A 314 14.03 15.41 -8.79
CA ALA A 314 15.41 15.75 -9.11
C ALA A 314 15.86 17.14 -8.61
N ASN A 315 14.93 17.95 -8.11
CA ASN A 315 15.18 19.33 -7.66
C ASN A 315 15.33 19.46 -6.13
N TYR A 316 15.43 18.35 -5.37
CA TYR A 316 15.61 18.41 -3.90
C TYR A 316 16.68 17.44 -3.34
#